data_a4247ab8864fe31a8ff1124120bfe530
#
_entry.id   a4247ab8864fe31a8ff1124120bfe530
#
_cell.length_a   1.000
_cell.length_b   1.000
_cell.length_c   1.000
_cell.angle_alpha   90.00
_cell.angle_beta   90.00
_cell.angle_gamma   90.00
#
_symmetry.space_group_name_H-M   'P 1'
#
loop_
_entity.id
_entity.type
_entity.pdbx_description
1 polymer ?
#
loop_
_entity_poly.entity_id
_entity_poly.type
_entity_poly.pdbx_seq_one_letter_code
_entity_poly.pdbx_strand_id
1 'polypeptide(L)'
;SLIVEAANGPTTNAGQEILIGAGKRVIPDILANAGGVVASYVEWRQAKSGSLTNENETYVTIDQHIGQAFERTAAIAAEKNVSMRTAAEILAVEEVIQTMRDRGWF
;
A
#
# COMPACT_ATOMS: atom_id res chain seq x y z
N SER A 1 3.08 8.75 -19.12
CA SER A 1 3.55 7.40 -18.78
C SER A 1 3.31 7.13 -17.30
N LEU A 2 3.20 5.84 -16.94
CA LEU A 2 3.01 5.33 -15.59
C LEU A 2 4.32 4.69 -15.11
N ILE A 3 4.69 4.96 -13.87
CA ILE A 3 5.83 4.36 -13.18
C ILE A 3 5.27 3.57 -11.99
N VAL A 4 5.73 2.34 -11.81
CA VAL A 4 5.36 1.49 -10.69
C VAL A 4 6.62 1.09 -9.94
N GLU A 5 6.69 1.46 -8.66
CA GLU A 5 7.89 1.22 -7.84
C GLU A 5 7.81 -0.16 -7.16
N ALA A 6 8.52 -1.13 -7.70
CA ALA A 6 8.56 -2.47 -7.13
C ALA A 6 9.59 -2.60 -5.96
N ALA A 7 10.67 -1.82 -5.99
CA ALA A 7 11.68 -1.82 -4.93
C ALA A 7 11.34 -0.81 -3.82
N ASN A 8 11.88 -1.01 -2.62
CA ASN A 8 11.73 -0.06 -1.53
C ASN A 8 12.65 1.15 -1.73
N GLY A 9 12.09 2.36 -1.66
CA GLY A 9 12.83 3.61 -1.79
C GLY A 9 13.57 3.81 -3.10
N PRO A 10 13.04 3.41 -4.27
CA PRO A 10 13.80 3.45 -5.52
C PRO A 10 13.99 4.85 -6.07
N THR A 11 13.13 5.79 -5.67
CA THR A 11 13.13 7.17 -6.15
C THR A 11 13.37 8.13 -5.00
N THR A 12 14.36 9.02 -5.14
CA THR A 12 14.60 10.08 -4.16
C THR A 12 13.49 11.13 -4.20
N ASN A 13 13.34 11.92 -3.14
CA ASN A 13 12.35 13.01 -3.10
C ASN A 13 12.53 13.99 -4.27
N ALA A 14 13.77 14.38 -4.55
CA ALA A 14 14.06 15.25 -5.70
C ALA A 14 13.71 14.60 -7.05
N GLY A 15 14.00 13.30 -7.20
CA GLY A 15 13.61 12.53 -8.39
C GLY A 15 12.09 12.47 -8.56
N GLN A 16 11.35 12.28 -7.47
CA GLN A 16 9.90 12.28 -7.50
C GLN A 16 9.33 13.63 -7.93
N GLU A 17 9.85 14.73 -7.42
CA GLU A 17 9.43 16.08 -7.83
C GLU A 17 9.64 16.30 -9.34
N ILE A 18 10.76 15.85 -9.89
CA ILE A 18 11.05 15.91 -11.32
C ILE A 18 10.03 15.10 -12.12
N LEU A 19 9.73 13.87 -11.69
CA LEU A 19 8.78 12.99 -12.36
C LEU A 19 7.36 13.59 -12.37
N ILE A 20 6.92 14.09 -11.22
CA ILE A 20 5.61 14.75 -11.09
C ILE A 20 5.56 16.01 -11.96
N GLY A 21 6.59 16.85 -11.92
CA GLY A 21 6.71 18.04 -12.75
C GLY A 21 6.70 17.73 -14.25
N ALA A 22 7.19 16.56 -14.66
CA ALA A 22 7.13 16.06 -16.02
C ALA A 22 5.80 15.34 -16.36
N GLY A 23 4.78 15.45 -15.52
CA GLY A 23 3.45 14.85 -15.73
C GLY A 23 3.44 13.32 -15.70
N LYS A 24 4.41 12.71 -15.02
CA LYS A 24 4.45 11.25 -14.83
C LYS A 24 3.59 10.86 -13.62
N ARG A 25 2.82 9.78 -13.77
CA ARG A 25 2.09 9.18 -12.64
C ARG A 25 2.97 8.11 -12.02
N VAL A 26 3.12 8.15 -10.70
CA VAL A 26 3.93 7.20 -9.94
C VAL A 26 3.02 6.45 -8.97
N ILE A 27 3.00 5.13 -9.07
CA ILE A 27 2.43 4.25 -8.04
C ILE A 27 3.55 3.97 -7.04
N PRO A 28 3.43 4.43 -5.79
CA PRO A 28 4.53 4.37 -4.83
C PRO A 28 4.80 2.96 -4.34
N ASP A 29 6.02 2.71 -3.90
CA ASP A 29 6.52 1.45 -3.37
C ASP A 29 5.66 0.90 -2.23
N ILE A 30 5.29 1.73 -1.26
CA ILE A 30 4.45 1.35 -0.12
C ILE A 30 3.12 0.68 -0.54
N LEU A 31 2.63 0.99 -1.74
CA LEU A 31 1.42 0.40 -2.32
C LEU A 31 1.78 -0.75 -3.28
N ALA A 32 2.69 -0.49 -4.22
CA ALA A 32 2.94 -1.39 -5.35
C ALA A 32 3.61 -2.70 -4.95
N ASN A 33 4.45 -2.71 -3.90
CA ASN A 33 5.16 -3.90 -3.44
C ASN A 33 4.58 -4.57 -2.18
N ALA A 34 3.41 -4.13 -1.73
CA ALA A 34 2.77 -4.64 -0.50
C ALA A 34 2.33 -6.11 -0.56
N GLY A 35 2.30 -6.73 -1.75
CA GLY A 35 1.90 -8.13 -1.92
C GLY A 35 2.74 -9.11 -1.10
N GLY A 36 4.03 -8.87 -0.98
CA GLY A 36 4.93 -9.70 -0.18
C GLY A 36 4.56 -9.71 1.31
N VAL A 37 4.24 -8.56 1.89
CA VAL A 37 3.84 -8.48 3.29
C VAL A 37 2.44 -9.06 3.53
N VAL A 38 1.53 -8.95 2.56
CA VAL A 38 0.21 -9.62 2.63
C VAL A 38 0.39 -11.14 2.63
N ALA A 39 1.23 -11.68 1.76
CA ALA A 39 1.56 -13.11 1.72
C ALA A 39 2.16 -13.58 3.08
N SER A 40 3.12 -12.85 3.61
CA SER A 40 3.71 -13.15 4.93
C SER A 40 2.69 -13.11 6.05
N TYR A 41 1.72 -12.21 6.01
CA TYR A 41 0.61 -12.19 6.96
C TYR A 41 -0.27 -13.44 6.86
N VAL A 42 -0.57 -13.90 5.65
CA VAL A 42 -1.32 -15.16 5.43
C VAL A 42 -0.56 -16.34 6.02
N GLU A 43 0.74 -16.47 5.74
CA GLU A 43 1.60 -17.51 6.30
C GLU A 43 1.64 -17.47 7.83
N TRP A 44 1.83 -16.30 8.42
CA TRP A 44 1.82 -16.12 9.87
C TRP A 44 0.47 -16.54 10.48
N ARG A 45 -0.64 -16.17 9.87
CA ARG A 45 -1.98 -16.55 10.32
C ARG A 45 -2.18 -18.07 10.27
N GLN A 46 -1.73 -18.73 9.20
CA GLN A 46 -1.74 -20.19 9.08
C GLN A 46 -0.96 -20.86 10.21
N ALA A 47 0.25 -20.39 10.46
CA ALA A 47 1.10 -20.92 11.53
C ALA A 47 0.45 -20.78 12.92
N LYS A 48 -0.31 -19.70 13.15
CA LYS A 48 -1.01 -19.46 14.42
C LYS A 48 -2.29 -20.28 14.58
N SER A 49 -3.03 -20.50 13.51
CA SER A 49 -4.33 -21.19 13.55
C SER A 49 -4.22 -22.69 13.31
N GLY A 50 -3.10 -23.18 12.81
CA GLY A 50 -2.92 -24.57 12.40
C GLY A 50 -3.70 -24.94 11.12
N SER A 51 -4.34 -23.97 10.45
CA SER A 51 -5.04 -24.19 9.18
C SER A 51 -4.09 -23.88 8.00
N LEU A 52 -4.28 -24.62 6.91
CA LEU A 52 -3.55 -24.38 5.67
C LEU A 52 -4.48 -23.70 4.66
N THR A 53 -4.02 -22.62 4.05
CA THR A 53 -4.64 -22.06 2.85
C THR A 53 -3.92 -22.60 1.61
N ASN A 54 -4.61 -22.68 0.50
CA ASN A 54 -3.97 -23.01 -0.77
C ASN A 54 -3.39 -21.74 -1.43
N GLU A 55 -2.55 -21.94 -2.43
CA GLU A 55 -1.89 -20.85 -3.16
C GLU A 55 -2.91 -19.86 -3.75
N ASN A 56 -4.01 -20.36 -4.30
CA ASN A 56 -5.04 -19.52 -4.91
C ASN A 56 -5.73 -18.60 -3.89
N GLU A 57 -6.00 -19.08 -2.68
CA GLU A 57 -6.55 -18.25 -1.59
C GLU A 57 -5.58 -17.13 -1.19
N THR A 58 -4.29 -17.42 -1.20
CA THR A 58 -3.25 -16.41 -0.94
C THR A 58 -3.24 -15.33 -2.02
N TYR A 59 -3.27 -15.71 -3.30
CA TYR A 59 -3.33 -14.74 -4.40
C TYR A 59 -4.61 -13.90 -4.38
N VAL A 60 -5.76 -14.50 -4.12
CA VAL A 60 -7.03 -13.76 -3.96
C VAL A 60 -6.94 -12.75 -2.82
N THR A 61 -6.33 -13.13 -1.69
CA THR A 61 -6.13 -12.24 -0.55
C THR A 61 -5.23 -11.06 -0.91
N ILE A 62 -4.12 -11.31 -1.62
CA ILE A 62 -3.20 -10.26 -2.10
C ILE A 62 -3.93 -9.29 -3.02
N ASP A 63 -4.62 -9.81 -4.02
CA ASP A 63 -5.35 -9.01 -5.02
C ASP A 63 -6.39 -8.11 -4.37
N GLN A 64 -7.18 -8.65 -3.45
CA GLN A 64 -8.18 -7.89 -2.70
C GLN A 64 -7.56 -6.76 -1.87
N HIS A 65 -6.51 -7.04 -1.12
CA HIS A 65 -5.88 -6.03 -0.25
C HIS A 65 -5.22 -4.92 -1.06
N ILE A 66 -4.47 -5.27 -2.10
CA ILE A 66 -3.80 -4.28 -2.95
C ILE A 66 -4.82 -3.48 -3.77
N GLY A 67 -5.84 -4.14 -4.33
CA GLY A 67 -6.88 -3.47 -5.08
C GLY A 67 -7.64 -2.44 -4.24
N GLN A 68 -8.07 -2.82 -3.04
CA GLN A 68 -8.75 -1.90 -2.12
C GLN A 68 -7.84 -0.74 -1.68
N ALA A 69 -6.57 -1.04 -1.36
CA ALA A 69 -5.61 -0.01 -0.98
C ALA A 69 -5.36 0.97 -2.14
N PHE A 70 -5.26 0.47 -3.37
CA PHE A 70 -5.10 1.31 -4.56
C PHE A 70 -6.30 2.24 -4.76
N GLU A 71 -7.52 1.72 -4.71
CA GLU A 71 -8.75 2.51 -4.89
C GLU A 71 -8.87 3.61 -3.83
N ARG A 72 -8.63 3.29 -2.57
CA ARG A 72 -8.66 4.25 -1.46
C ARG A 72 -7.57 5.32 -1.61
N THR A 73 -6.36 4.93 -1.98
CA THR A 73 -5.25 5.86 -2.23
C THR A 73 -5.56 6.79 -3.39
N ALA A 74 -6.09 6.27 -4.49
CA ALA A 74 -6.48 7.06 -5.65
C ALA A 74 -7.59 8.07 -5.32
N ALA A 75 -8.56 7.68 -4.50
CA ALA A 75 -9.61 8.57 -4.03
C ALA A 75 -9.07 9.74 -3.20
N ILE A 76 -8.17 9.46 -2.24
CA ILE A 76 -7.50 10.50 -1.43
C ILE A 76 -6.64 11.41 -2.30
N ALA A 77 -5.90 10.85 -3.25
CA ALA A 77 -5.07 11.63 -4.17
C ALA A 77 -5.91 12.62 -4.98
N ALA A 78 -7.06 12.19 -5.48
CA ALA A 78 -7.98 13.03 -6.23
C ALA A 78 -8.67 14.09 -5.34
N GLU A 79 -9.19 13.69 -4.17
CA GLU A 79 -9.88 14.59 -3.24
C GLU A 79 -8.96 15.70 -2.72
N LYS A 80 -7.75 15.34 -2.32
CA LYS A 80 -6.79 16.28 -1.72
C LYS A 80 -5.86 16.94 -2.74
N ASN A 81 -5.97 16.57 -4.02
CA ASN A 81 -5.09 17.05 -5.10
C ASN A 81 -3.60 16.88 -4.76
N VAL A 82 -3.22 15.69 -4.34
CA VAL A 82 -1.86 15.32 -3.96
C VAL A 82 -1.35 14.14 -4.79
N SER A 83 -0.05 13.86 -4.70
CA SER A 83 0.54 12.68 -5.36
C SER A 83 0.01 11.37 -4.76
N MET A 84 0.07 10.28 -5.52
CA MET A 84 -0.26 8.94 -5.02
C MET A 84 0.60 8.54 -3.81
N ARG A 85 1.87 8.97 -3.76
CA ARG A 85 2.75 8.74 -2.60
C ARG A 85 2.20 9.44 -1.35
N THR A 86 1.94 10.74 -1.44
CA THR A 86 1.39 11.51 -0.31
C THR A 86 0.05 10.95 0.14
N ALA A 87 -0.80 10.56 -0.80
CA ALA A 87 -2.09 9.93 -0.48
C ALA A 87 -1.93 8.58 0.23
N ALA A 88 -0.98 7.75 -0.21
CA ALA A 88 -0.69 6.46 0.42
C ALA A 88 -0.14 6.64 1.85
N GLU A 89 0.74 7.62 2.06
CA GLU A 89 1.26 7.97 3.38
C GLU A 89 0.16 8.47 4.32
N ILE A 90 -0.73 9.35 3.84
CA ILE A 90 -1.90 9.81 4.61
C ILE A 90 -2.76 8.60 5.03
N LEU A 91 -3.13 7.75 4.09
CA LEU A 91 -3.94 6.57 4.36
C LEU A 91 -3.27 5.64 5.38
N ALA A 92 -1.98 5.37 5.22
CA ALA A 92 -1.24 4.51 6.12
C ALA A 92 -1.18 5.06 7.56
N VAL A 93 -0.94 6.36 7.71
CA VAL A 93 -0.91 7.02 9.03
C VAL A 93 -2.29 7.02 9.67
N GLU A 94 -3.34 7.31 8.92
CA GLU A 94 -4.73 7.27 9.42
C GLU A 94 -5.11 5.87 9.92
N GLU A 95 -4.77 4.81 9.18
CA GLU A 95 -5.02 3.42 9.58
C GLU A 95 -4.28 3.03 10.88
N VAL A 96 -3.02 3.42 11.00
CA VAL A 96 -2.23 3.18 12.22
C VAL A 96 -2.84 3.91 13.41
N ILE A 97 -3.15 5.20 13.26
CA ILE A 97 -3.76 6.00 14.33
C ILE A 97 -5.12 5.42 14.75
N GLN A 98 -5.96 5.04 13.78
CA GLN A 98 -7.25 4.43 14.10
C GLN A 98 -7.08 3.11 14.86
N THR A 99 -6.16 2.26 14.42
CA THR A 99 -5.86 1.00 15.09
C THR A 99 -5.37 1.23 16.54
N MET A 100 -4.54 2.25 16.76
CA MET A 100 -4.06 2.61 18.09
C MET A 100 -5.21 3.06 19.00
N ARG A 101 -6.13 3.88 18.48
CA ARG A 101 -7.35 4.29 19.21
C ARG A 101 -8.23 3.12 19.57
N ASP A 102 -8.50 2.23 18.61
CA ASP A 102 -9.34 1.03 18.79
C ASP A 102 -8.75 0.08 19.86
N ARG A 103 -7.43 0.10 20.05
CA ARG A 103 -6.72 -0.63 21.09
C ARG A 103 -6.60 0.13 22.42
N GLY A 104 -7.11 1.35 22.51
CA GLY A 104 -7.06 2.16 23.71
C GLY A 104 -5.66 2.68 24.08
N TRP A 105 -4.79 2.89 23.08
CA TRP A 105 -3.43 3.40 23.33
C TRP A 105 -3.41 4.92 23.57
N PHE A 106 -4.40 5.64 23.09
CA PHE A 106 -4.72 7.04 23.43
C PHE A 106 -6.16 7.42 23.08
#